data_ca5b35d837dbe880ea13815225e367bd
#
_entry.id   ca5b35d837dbe880ea13815225e367bd
#
_cell.length_a   1.000
_cell.length_b   1.000
_cell.length_c   1.000
_cell.angle_alpha   90.00
_cell.angle_beta   90.00
_cell.angle_gamma   90.00
#
_symmetry.space_group_name_H-M   'P 1'
#
loop_
_entity.id
_entity.type
_entity.pdbx_description
1 polymer ?
#
loop_
_entity_poly.entity_id
_entity_poly.type
_entity_poly.pdbx_seq_one_letter_code
_entity_poly.pdbx_strand_id
1 'polypeptide(L)'
;MFFLAGIFSALMLSGLVVMIDSDDDGRFEDKEDLEDDGLDARETQEGRFLTGSDASGSIQSGNAADNHLTGTIGPDQINGYAGHDRLSGGAGVDILIGGAGNDHLWGGDHNDQLRGDAEDDILNGGAGADRLFGGLGDDQLFGAAGQDTLSGGEGDDDLRGDAGNDALLGGYGDDRLEGGA
;
A
#
# COMPACT_ATOMS: atom_id res chain seq x y z
N MET A 1 7.81 32.30 -45.84
CA MET A 1 8.19 32.18 -44.43
C MET A 1 6.92 32.17 -43.60
N PHE A 2 6.30 31.01 -43.44
CA PHE A 2 5.11 30.83 -42.59
C PHE A 2 5.39 29.65 -41.65
N PHE A 3 5.49 29.99 -40.36
CA PHE A 3 5.50 29.00 -39.27
C PHE A 3 4.05 28.55 -39.07
N LEU A 4 3.78 27.28 -39.29
CA LEU A 4 2.55 26.64 -38.85
C LEU A 4 2.85 25.94 -37.52
N ALA A 5 2.25 26.46 -36.43
CA ALA A 5 2.29 25.83 -35.13
C ALA A 5 1.42 24.56 -35.17
N GLY A 6 2.00 23.43 -34.90
CA GLY A 6 1.29 22.16 -34.76
C GLY A 6 0.34 22.18 -33.56
N ILE A 7 -0.90 21.81 -33.81
CA ILE A 7 -1.93 21.71 -32.77
C ILE A 7 -1.77 20.31 -32.15
N PHE A 8 -1.32 20.27 -30.90
CA PHE A 8 -1.34 19.03 -30.09
C PHE A 8 -2.78 18.76 -29.63
N SER A 9 -3.35 17.66 -30.06
CA SER A 9 -4.61 17.17 -29.52
C SER A 9 -4.33 16.02 -28.55
N ALA A 10 -4.57 16.25 -27.27
CA ALA A 10 -4.50 15.21 -26.27
C ALA A 10 -5.90 14.63 -26.03
N LEU A 11 -6.07 13.34 -26.25
CA LEU A 11 -7.28 12.61 -25.91
C LEU A 11 -7.05 11.84 -24.60
N MET A 12 -7.74 12.27 -23.55
CA MET A 12 -7.77 11.56 -22.27
C MET A 12 -8.87 10.50 -22.28
N LEU A 13 -8.50 9.24 -22.24
CA LEU A 13 -9.42 8.15 -21.93
C LEU A 13 -8.76 7.25 -20.87
N SER A 14 -9.39 7.20 -19.70
CA SER A 14 -9.03 6.30 -18.58
C SER A 14 -7.53 6.27 -18.16
N GLY A 15 -6.92 7.43 -17.89
CA GLY A 15 -5.61 7.51 -17.24
C GLY A 15 -4.38 7.23 -18.13
N LEU A 16 -4.56 6.94 -19.40
CA LEU A 16 -3.46 6.75 -20.36
C LEU A 16 -3.25 8.03 -21.19
N VAL A 17 -2.09 8.64 -21.09
CA VAL A 17 -1.67 9.73 -21.98
C VAL A 17 -0.94 9.12 -23.17
N VAL A 18 -1.60 9.11 -24.33
CA VAL A 18 -0.97 8.78 -25.60
C VAL A 18 -0.55 10.04 -26.30
N MET A 19 0.73 10.28 -26.44
CA MET A 19 1.24 11.34 -27.33
C MET A 19 1.30 10.81 -28.76
N ILE A 20 0.52 11.39 -29.65
CA ILE A 20 0.57 11.06 -31.07
C ILE A 20 1.42 12.15 -31.74
N ASP A 21 2.58 11.78 -32.22
CA ASP A 21 3.39 12.58 -33.10
C ASP A 21 2.97 12.24 -34.55
N SER A 22 2.48 13.21 -35.27
CA SER A 22 2.04 13.02 -36.66
C SER A 22 3.16 13.47 -37.59
N ASP A 23 4.03 12.57 -38.00
CA ASP A 23 4.88 12.78 -39.15
C ASP A 23 4.06 12.69 -40.43
N ASP A 24 4.43 13.48 -41.44
CA ASP A 24 3.67 13.92 -42.60
C ASP A 24 3.38 12.81 -43.66
N ASP A 25 3.63 11.53 -43.37
CA ASP A 25 3.50 10.45 -44.37
C ASP A 25 2.46 9.37 -44.04
N GLY A 26 1.68 9.53 -42.95
CA GLY A 26 0.50 8.70 -42.65
C GLY A 26 0.80 7.20 -42.47
N ARG A 27 2.04 6.81 -42.20
CA ARG A 27 2.40 5.45 -41.88
C ARG A 27 2.44 5.29 -40.35
N PHE A 28 1.56 4.45 -39.84
CA PHE A 28 1.73 3.87 -38.51
C PHE A 28 2.84 2.81 -38.61
N GLU A 29 4.04 3.17 -38.20
CA GLU A 29 5.03 2.14 -37.87
C GLU A 29 4.77 1.70 -36.43
N ASP A 30 4.27 0.48 -36.28
CA ASP A 30 4.30 -0.23 -35.02
C ASP A 30 5.76 -0.36 -34.58
N LYS A 31 6.24 0.56 -33.77
CA LYS A 31 7.47 0.32 -33.01
C LYS A 31 7.16 -0.59 -31.84
N GLU A 32 7.03 -1.88 -32.12
CA GLU A 32 7.27 -2.96 -31.18
C GLU A 32 8.78 -3.03 -30.94
N ASP A 33 9.33 -2.12 -30.17
CA ASP A 33 10.65 -2.24 -29.54
C ASP A 33 10.69 -1.29 -28.35
N LEU A 34 9.76 -1.50 -27.38
CA LEU A 34 10.07 -1.22 -25.99
C LEU A 34 10.72 -2.49 -25.48
N GLU A 35 12.03 -2.46 -25.40
CA GLU A 35 12.80 -3.52 -24.76
C GLU A 35 12.15 -3.81 -23.40
N ASP A 36 11.68 -5.05 -23.26
CA ASP A 36 11.21 -5.68 -22.05
C ASP A 36 12.30 -5.52 -20.97
N ASP A 37 12.16 -4.53 -20.12
CA ASP A 37 12.99 -4.33 -18.93
C ASP A 37 12.54 -5.23 -17.76
N GLY A 38 11.82 -6.28 -18.05
CA GLY A 38 11.47 -7.34 -17.12
C GLY A 38 10.27 -7.05 -16.21
N LEU A 39 9.48 -6.02 -16.51
CA LEU A 39 8.22 -5.79 -15.80
C LEU A 39 7.10 -6.63 -16.43
N ASP A 40 6.99 -7.89 -16.03
CA ASP A 40 5.87 -8.76 -16.42
C ASP A 40 4.60 -8.34 -15.67
N ALA A 41 3.96 -7.29 -16.16
CA ALA A 41 2.67 -6.83 -15.67
C ALA A 41 1.57 -7.77 -16.20
N ARG A 42 1.31 -8.85 -15.52
CA ARG A 42 0.10 -9.65 -15.74
C ARG A 42 -1.07 -9.02 -15.00
N GLU A 43 -1.82 -8.21 -15.73
CA GLU A 43 -3.09 -7.66 -15.28
C GLU A 43 -4.13 -8.78 -15.23
N THR A 44 -4.42 -9.28 -14.03
CA THR A 44 -5.62 -10.10 -13.80
C THR A 44 -6.73 -9.22 -13.23
N GLN A 45 -7.98 -9.47 -13.58
CA GLN A 45 -9.16 -8.71 -13.13
C GLN A 45 -9.43 -8.81 -11.62
N GLU A 46 -8.60 -9.54 -10.89
CA GLU A 46 -8.64 -9.70 -9.44
C GLU A 46 -7.35 -9.14 -8.84
N GLY A 47 -7.33 -7.86 -8.48
CA GLY A 47 -6.25 -7.20 -7.76
C GLY A 47 -4.88 -7.26 -8.49
N ARG A 48 -4.27 -6.13 -8.71
CA ARG A 48 -2.97 -6.06 -9.38
C ARG A 48 -1.89 -6.63 -8.46
N PHE A 49 -1.33 -7.77 -8.85
CA PHE A 49 -0.18 -8.39 -8.17
C PHE A 49 1.12 -7.91 -8.83
N LEU A 50 1.86 -7.05 -8.18
CA LEU A 50 3.21 -6.67 -8.58
C LEU A 50 4.19 -7.36 -7.63
N THR A 51 4.91 -8.37 -8.12
CA THR A 51 6.07 -8.91 -7.44
C THR A 51 7.33 -8.29 -8.05
N GLY A 52 7.81 -7.21 -7.48
CA GLY A 52 9.10 -6.66 -7.81
C GLY A 52 10.15 -7.06 -6.77
N SER A 53 11.32 -7.50 -7.21
CA SER A 53 12.47 -7.78 -6.33
C SER A 53 13.47 -6.64 -6.35
N ASP A 54 13.07 -5.44 -6.71
CA ASP A 54 13.93 -4.27 -6.76
C ASP A 54 13.81 -3.42 -5.48
N ALA A 55 14.85 -2.69 -5.18
CA ALA A 55 14.92 -1.80 -4.02
C ALA A 55 14.28 -0.42 -4.28
N SER A 56 13.55 -0.25 -5.36
CA SER A 56 12.99 1.06 -5.75
C SER A 56 11.68 1.38 -5.04
N GLY A 57 11.05 0.38 -4.42
CA GLY A 57 9.73 0.51 -3.84
C GLY A 57 8.60 0.57 -4.88
N SER A 58 7.37 0.38 -4.42
CA SER A 58 6.20 0.35 -5.30
C SER A 58 5.03 1.18 -4.77
N ILE A 59 4.08 1.51 -5.65
CA ILE A 59 2.78 2.05 -5.28
C ILE A 59 1.74 1.06 -5.78
N GLN A 60 0.97 0.48 -4.85
CA GLN A 60 -0.06 -0.50 -5.17
C GLN A 60 -1.42 -0.03 -4.67
N SER A 61 -2.44 -0.31 -5.45
CA SER A 61 -3.81 0.04 -5.11
C SER A 61 -4.74 -1.15 -5.36
N GLY A 62 -5.49 -1.51 -4.35
CA GLY A 62 -6.59 -2.45 -4.43
C GLY A 62 -7.83 -1.84 -5.07
N ASN A 63 -8.99 -2.38 -4.71
CA ASN A 63 -10.30 -1.94 -5.18
C ASN A 63 -11.37 -2.25 -4.10
N ALA A 64 -12.63 -2.43 -4.47
CA ALA A 64 -13.70 -2.74 -3.52
C ALA A 64 -13.95 -4.26 -3.33
N ALA A 65 -12.99 -5.10 -3.64
CA ALA A 65 -13.04 -6.55 -3.41
C ALA A 65 -11.87 -6.96 -2.52
N ASP A 66 -11.94 -8.13 -1.91
CA ASP A 66 -10.88 -8.68 -1.08
C ASP A 66 -9.58 -8.83 -1.89
N ASN A 67 -8.57 -8.04 -1.56
CA ASN A 67 -7.31 -8.01 -2.27
C ASN A 67 -6.19 -8.72 -1.49
N HIS A 68 -5.17 -9.16 -2.22
CA HIS A 68 -3.91 -9.62 -1.64
C HIS A 68 -2.75 -8.89 -2.31
N LEU A 69 -2.18 -7.91 -1.61
CA LEU A 69 -1.14 -7.04 -2.13
C LEU A 69 0.16 -7.26 -1.36
N THR A 70 1.26 -7.38 -2.08
CA THR A 70 2.58 -7.59 -1.48
C THR A 70 3.57 -6.61 -2.08
N GLY A 71 4.25 -5.89 -1.21
CA GLY A 71 5.30 -4.95 -1.56
C GLY A 71 6.60 -5.63 -2.00
N THR A 72 7.65 -4.86 -2.02
CA THR A 72 8.98 -5.22 -2.52
C THR A 72 10.02 -5.26 -1.39
N ILE A 73 11.29 -5.04 -1.71
CA ILE A 73 12.36 -4.84 -0.72
C ILE A 73 12.68 -3.35 -0.50
N GLY A 74 12.02 -2.44 -1.19
CA GLY A 74 12.14 -1.00 -1.05
C GLY A 74 10.90 -0.37 -0.40
N PRO A 75 10.89 0.94 -0.19
CA PRO A 75 9.79 1.62 0.48
C PRO A 75 8.50 1.61 -0.36
N ASP A 76 7.46 0.99 0.15
CA ASP A 76 6.21 0.80 -0.57
C ASP A 76 5.05 1.66 -0.03
N GLN A 77 4.09 1.96 -0.91
CA GLN A 77 2.80 2.53 -0.53
C GLN A 77 1.69 1.61 -1.04
N ILE A 78 0.93 1.01 -0.12
CA ILE A 78 -0.09 0.03 -0.44
C ILE A 78 -1.43 0.48 0.15
N ASN A 79 -2.48 0.51 -0.67
CA ASN A 79 -3.83 0.86 -0.24
C ASN A 79 -4.83 -0.20 -0.70
N GLY A 80 -5.55 -0.84 0.25
CA GLY A 80 -6.59 -1.83 -0.02
C GLY A 80 -7.87 -1.22 -0.56
N TYR A 81 -8.31 -0.10 0.02
CA TYR A 81 -9.55 0.65 -0.16
C TYR A 81 -10.76 0.04 0.53
N ALA A 82 -11.35 -1.01 0.02
CA ALA A 82 -12.50 -1.65 0.64
C ALA A 82 -12.51 -3.14 0.33
N GLY A 83 -13.20 -3.91 1.17
CA GLY A 83 -13.13 -5.38 1.14
C GLY A 83 -12.29 -5.89 2.30
N HIS A 84 -12.09 -7.18 2.38
CA HIS A 84 -11.24 -7.78 3.42
C HIS A 84 -9.86 -8.08 2.82
N ASP A 85 -8.94 -7.15 3.05
CA ASP A 85 -7.67 -7.13 2.35
C ASP A 85 -6.54 -7.83 3.15
N ARG A 86 -5.52 -8.29 2.44
CA ARG A 86 -4.25 -8.75 3.00
C ARG A 86 -3.13 -7.96 2.37
N LEU A 87 -2.48 -7.12 3.18
CA LEU A 87 -1.42 -6.24 2.74
C LEU A 87 -0.12 -6.62 3.42
N SER A 88 0.98 -6.67 2.68
CA SER A 88 2.31 -6.93 3.21
C SER A 88 3.31 -5.96 2.59
N GLY A 89 4.02 -5.19 3.41
CA GLY A 89 5.06 -4.26 2.97
C GLY A 89 6.30 -5.02 2.49
N GLY A 90 6.84 -5.86 3.34
CA GLY A 90 8.02 -6.65 3.04
C GLY A 90 9.26 -6.14 3.76
N ALA A 91 10.23 -5.67 3.03
CA ALA A 91 11.38 -4.98 3.61
C ALA A 91 11.44 -3.56 3.07
N GLY A 92 11.59 -2.58 3.93
CA GLY A 92 11.55 -1.18 3.51
C GLY A 92 10.88 -0.33 4.58
N VAL A 93 10.73 0.94 4.29
CA VAL A 93 9.94 1.84 5.13
C VAL A 93 8.60 2.03 4.45
N ASP A 94 7.61 1.25 4.88
CA ASP A 94 6.38 1.06 4.14
C ASP A 94 5.21 1.84 4.72
N ILE A 95 4.23 2.13 3.87
CA ILE A 95 2.94 2.73 4.26
C ILE A 95 1.83 1.83 3.75
N LEU A 96 1.09 1.21 4.69
CA LEU A 96 -0.02 0.32 4.40
C LEU A 96 -1.33 0.94 4.92
N ILE A 97 -2.36 0.94 4.11
CA ILE A 97 -3.71 1.41 4.45
C ILE A 97 -4.68 0.32 4.05
N GLY A 98 -5.41 -0.23 5.02
CA GLY A 98 -6.48 -1.21 4.78
C GLY A 98 -7.67 -0.56 4.10
N GLY A 99 -8.39 0.22 4.85
CA GLY A 99 -9.52 1.01 4.37
C GLY A 99 -10.83 0.63 5.02
N ALA A 100 -11.77 0.09 4.30
CA ALA A 100 -13.04 -0.37 4.85
C ALA A 100 -13.18 -1.88 4.72
N GLY A 101 -13.45 -2.56 5.80
CA GLY A 101 -13.55 -4.01 5.93
C GLY A 101 -12.50 -4.54 6.89
N ASN A 102 -12.61 -5.81 7.26
CA ASN A 102 -11.68 -6.41 8.21
C ASN A 102 -10.38 -6.79 7.50
N ASP A 103 -9.34 -6.02 7.73
CA ASP A 103 -8.08 -6.10 7.02
C ASP A 103 -6.97 -6.79 7.83
N HIS A 104 -5.99 -7.33 7.12
CA HIS A 104 -4.78 -7.87 7.72
C HIS A 104 -3.56 -7.18 7.11
N LEU A 105 -2.81 -6.43 7.93
CA LEU A 105 -1.64 -5.65 7.54
C LEU A 105 -0.38 -6.18 8.21
N TRP A 106 0.69 -6.38 7.42
CA TRP A 106 2.03 -6.72 7.90
C TRP A 106 3.03 -5.72 7.34
N GLY A 107 3.71 -4.95 8.21
CA GLY A 107 4.79 -4.03 7.83
C GLY A 107 5.98 -4.81 7.29
N GLY A 108 6.66 -5.50 8.17
CA GLY A 108 7.78 -6.37 7.84
C GLY A 108 9.07 -5.95 8.50
N ASP A 109 10.12 -5.71 7.71
CA ASP A 109 11.38 -5.20 8.22
C ASP A 109 11.47 -3.68 8.06
N HIS A 110 12.03 -2.98 9.05
CA HIS A 110 12.23 -1.52 9.16
C HIS A 110 10.97 -0.79 9.67
N ASN A 111 11.03 0.54 9.63
CA ASN A 111 10.08 1.39 10.33
C ASN A 111 8.84 1.69 9.48
N ASP A 112 7.74 1.05 9.77
CA ASP A 112 6.54 1.07 8.96
C ASP A 112 5.42 1.95 9.54
N GLN A 113 4.48 2.29 8.69
CA GLN A 113 3.24 2.94 9.07
C GLN A 113 2.05 2.15 8.55
N LEU A 114 1.23 1.62 9.48
CA LEU A 114 0.05 0.81 9.20
C LEU A 114 -1.22 1.51 9.69
N ARG A 115 -2.27 1.48 8.88
CA ARG A 115 -3.61 1.97 9.24
C ARG A 115 -4.65 0.95 8.81
N GLY A 116 -5.51 0.53 9.76
CA GLY A 116 -6.70 -0.26 9.49
C GLY A 116 -7.79 0.57 8.82
N ASP A 117 -8.16 1.64 9.41
CA ASP A 117 -9.19 2.64 9.16
C ASP A 117 -10.56 2.25 9.70
N ALA A 118 -11.29 1.28 9.15
CA ALA A 118 -12.65 0.99 9.60
C ALA A 118 -13.00 -0.51 9.61
N GLU A 119 -13.80 -0.90 10.61
CA GLU A 119 -14.14 -2.28 10.97
C GLU A 119 -12.96 -2.98 11.67
N ASP A 120 -13.05 -4.29 11.97
CA ASP A 120 -12.13 -4.96 12.88
C ASP A 120 -10.87 -5.43 12.14
N ASP A 121 -9.72 -4.84 12.44
CA ASP A 121 -8.48 -5.03 11.73
C ASP A 121 -7.42 -5.82 12.53
N ILE A 122 -6.46 -6.39 11.84
CA ILE A 122 -5.26 -7.02 12.43
C ILE A 122 -4.01 -6.38 11.82
N LEU A 123 -3.24 -5.69 12.64
CA LEU A 123 -2.02 -5.00 12.26
C LEU A 123 -0.80 -5.58 12.96
N ASN A 124 0.27 -5.84 12.22
CA ASN A 124 1.55 -6.30 12.74
C ASN A 124 2.69 -5.46 12.16
N GLY A 125 3.41 -4.72 13.00
CA GLY A 125 4.53 -3.88 12.58
C GLY A 125 5.69 -4.71 12.06
N GLY A 126 6.18 -5.63 12.89
CA GLY A 126 7.28 -6.52 12.54
C GLY A 126 8.58 -6.13 13.22
N ALA A 127 9.61 -5.82 12.46
CA ALA A 127 10.89 -5.41 13.01
C ALA A 127 11.20 -3.96 12.65
N GLY A 128 11.30 -3.09 13.65
CA GLY A 128 11.55 -1.68 13.40
C GLY A 128 10.92 -0.80 14.47
N ALA A 129 10.87 0.49 14.22
CA ALA A 129 10.13 1.40 15.08
C ALA A 129 8.86 1.83 14.34
N ASP A 130 7.78 1.10 14.59
CA ASP A 130 6.58 1.12 13.79
C ASP A 130 5.48 2.05 14.34
N ARG A 131 4.56 2.45 13.48
CA ARG A 131 3.37 3.20 13.84
C ARG A 131 2.13 2.48 13.36
N LEU A 132 1.31 2.01 14.29
CA LEU A 132 0.09 1.27 14.02
C LEU A 132 -1.12 2.06 14.50
N PHE A 133 -2.12 2.18 13.65
CA PHE A 133 -3.40 2.85 13.93
C PHE A 133 -4.51 1.88 13.51
N GLY A 134 -5.29 1.38 14.47
CA GLY A 134 -6.47 0.56 14.21
C GLY A 134 -7.53 1.38 13.49
N GLY A 135 -8.28 2.15 14.21
CA GLY A 135 -9.24 3.09 13.63
C GLY A 135 -10.61 3.02 14.29
N LEU A 136 -11.60 2.57 13.57
CA LEU A 136 -12.95 2.27 14.05
C LEU A 136 -13.15 0.76 14.01
N GLY A 137 -13.57 0.15 15.09
CA GLY A 137 -13.80 -1.28 15.22
C GLY A 137 -12.96 -1.90 16.32
N ASP A 138 -13.13 -3.20 16.56
CA ASP A 138 -12.39 -3.91 17.60
C ASP A 138 -11.08 -4.47 17.02
N ASP A 139 -9.99 -3.72 17.18
CA ASP A 139 -8.73 -3.96 16.48
C ASP A 139 -7.71 -4.81 17.28
N GLN A 140 -6.84 -5.48 16.56
CA GLN A 140 -5.69 -6.19 17.13
C GLN A 140 -4.37 -5.64 16.57
N LEU A 141 -3.57 -5.00 17.44
CA LEU A 141 -2.31 -4.36 17.07
C LEU A 141 -1.12 -5.03 17.75
N PHE A 142 -0.12 -5.42 16.96
CA PHE A 142 1.13 -6.04 17.41
C PHE A 142 2.32 -5.20 16.93
N GLY A 143 3.08 -4.60 17.87
CA GLY A 143 4.31 -3.87 17.57
C GLY A 143 5.41 -4.83 17.11
N ALA A 144 5.56 -5.91 17.85
CA ALA A 144 6.53 -6.99 17.74
C ALA A 144 7.94 -6.57 18.19
N ALA A 145 8.86 -6.16 17.33
CA ALA A 145 10.23 -5.88 17.76
C ALA A 145 10.67 -4.47 17.42
N GLY A 146 10.84 -3.62 18.45
CA GLY A 146 11.29 -2.26 18.21
C GLY A 146 10.87 -1.26 19.26
N GLN A 147 10.74 -0.01 18.84
CA GLN A 147 10.16 1.04 19.67
C GLN A 147 8.90 1.55 18.99
N ASP A 148 7.78 0.91 19.33
CA ASP A 148 6.57 1.04 18.55
C ASP A 148 5.58 2.04 19.16
N THR A 149 4.73 2.58 18.29
CA THR A 149 3.60 3.42 18.70
C THR A 149 2.31 2.81 18.18
N LEU A 150 1.46 2.35 19.07
CA LEU A 150 0.20 1.71 18.79
C LEU A 150 -0.97 2.57 19.27
N SER A 151 -1.97 2.76 18.44
CA SER A 151 -3.22 3.44 18.79
C SER A 151 -4.40 2.59 18.29
N GLY A 152 -5.23 2.08 19.21
CA GLY A 152 -6.44 1.35 18.86
C GLY A 152 -7.43 2.26 18.14
N GLY A 153 -8.15 3.09 18.85
CA GLY A 153 -9.04 4.08 18.25
C GLY A 153 -10.41 4.11 18.89
N GLU A 154 -11.46 3.78 18.16
CA GLU A 154 -12.80 3.57 18.68
C GLU A 154 -13.14 2.06 18.62
N GLY A 155 -13.47 1.44 19.72
CA GLY A 155 -13.81 0.03 19.87
C GLY A 155 -13.08 -0.62 21.03
N ASP A 156 -13.27 -1.92 21.22
CA ASP A 156 -12.62 -2.68 22.30
C ASP A 156 -11.34 -3.34 21.75
N ASP A 157 -10.19 -2.66 21.88
CA ASP A 157 -8.93 -3.00 21.20
C ASP A 157 -7.98 -3.90 22.01
N ASP A 158 -7.22 -4.79 21.35
CA ASP A 158 -6.11 -5.57 21.95
C ASP A 158 -4.76 -5.10 21.38
N LEU A 159 -3.97 -4.37 22.18
CA LEU A 159 -2.68 -3.80 21.80
C LEU A 159 -1.54 -4.52 22.52
N ARG A 160 -0.53 -4.96 21.77
CA ARG A 160 0.70 -5.57 22.29
C ARG A 160 1.93 -4.90 21.70
N GLY A 161 2.78 -4.33 22.59
CA GLY A 161 4.07 -3.80 22.19
C GLY A 161 5.09 -4.87 21.87
N ASP A 162 5.07 -5.97 22.65
CA ASP A 162 6.01 -7.10 22.64
C ASP A 162 7.42 -6.68 23.05
N ALA A 163 8.41 -6.56 22.18
CA ALA A 163 9.79 -6.35 22.55
C ALA A 163 10.28 -4.94 22.25
N GLY A 164 10.46 -4.12 23.30
CA GLY A 164 10.93 -2.76 23.13
C GLY A 164 10.42 -1.77 24.17
N ASN A 165 10.65 -0.49 23.87
CA ASN A 165 10.07 0.58 24.68
C ASN A 165 8.90 1.21 23.91
N ASP A 166 7.72 0.68 24.11
CA ASP A 166 6.56 0.93 23.29
C ASP A 166 5.61 1.97 23.91
N ALA A 167 4.90 2.69 23.07
CA ALA A 167 3.84 3.62 23.46
C ALA A 167 2.48 3.09 22.96
N LEU A 168 1.60 2.74 23.90
CA LEU A 168 0.28 2.18 23.60
C LEU A 168 -0.81 3.15 24.05
N LEU A 169 -1.78 3.40 23.19
CA LEU A 169 -2.98 4.18 23.44
C LEU A 169 -4.20 3.36 22.97
N GLY A 170 -5.06 2.90 23.89
CA GLY A 170 -6.29 2.20 23.55
C GLY A 170 -7.23 3.12 22.77
N GLY A 171 -7.88 4.02 23.44
CA GLY A 171 -8.75 5.00 22.83
C GLY A 171 -10.11 5.06 23.50
N TYR A 172 -11.18 4.93 22.73
CA TYR A 172 -12.54 4.82 23.23
C TYR A 172 -12.96 3.35 23.24
N GLY A 173 -13.38 2.83 24.36
CA GLY A 173 -13.87 1.48 24.56
C GLY A 173 -13.22 0.78 25.74
N ASP A 174 -13.41 -0.52 25.84
CA ASP A 174 -12.83 -1.34 26.90
C ASP A 174 -11.56 -2.07 26.40
N ASP A 175 -10.43 -1.37 26.40
CA ASP A 175 -9.18 -1.80 25.76
C ASP A 175 -8.31 -2.71 26.63
N ARG A 176 -7.57 -3.60 25.96
CA ARG A 176 -6.52 -4.40 26.55
C ARG A 176 -5.15 -3.99 26.03
N LEU A 177 -4.26 -3.54 26.93
CA LEU A 177 -2.91 -3.10 26.60
C LEU A 177 -1.86 -3.97 27.30
N GLU A 178 -0.90 -4.50 26.53
CA GLU A 178 0.23 -5.28 26.99
C GLU A 178 1.53 -4.71 26.42
N GLY A 179 2.35 -4.08 27.29
CA GLY A 179 3.59 -3.41 26.84
C GLY A 179 4.69 -4.36 26.44
N GLY A 180 4.78 -5.54 27.09
CA GLY A 180 5.85 -6.49 26.81
C GLY A 180 7.12 -6.30 27.66
N ALA A 181 8.32 -6.51 27.08
CA ALA A 181 9.59 -6.56 27.83
C ALA A 181 10.75 -5.88 27.09
#